data_32db2369952c0edb769b8a26dec52be5
#
_entry.id   32db2369952c0edb769b8a26dec52be5
#
_cell.length_a   1.000
_cell.length_b   1.000
_cell.length_c   1.000
_cell.angle_alpha   90.00
_cell.angle_beta   90.00
_cell.angle_gamma   90.00
#
_symmetry.space_group_name_H-M   'P 1'
#
loop_
_entity.id
_entity.type
_entity.pdbx_description
1 polymer ?
#
loop_
_entity_poly.entity_id
_entity_poly.type
_entity_poly.pdbx_seq_one_letter_code
_entity_poly.pdbx_strand_id
1 'polypeptide(L)' 'MQKWEYKIVTSSVRSSGDEQELNRLGEEGWELVAATWGDTHGSKYIFKRRKS' A
#
# COMPACT_ATOMS: atom_id res chain seq x y z
N MET A 1 -6.71 3.14 -23.90
CA MET A 1 -6.52 2.03 -22.95
C MET A 1 -6.11 2.54 -21.60
N GLN A 2 -6.74 2.02 -20.58
CA GLN A 2 -6.42 2.43 -19.22
C GLN A 2 -5.11 1.87 -18.75
N LYS A 3 -4.37 2.68 -18.02
CA LYS A 3 -3.11 2.23 -17.46
C LYS A 3 -3.12 2.44 -15.97
N TRP A 4 -2.39 1.61 -15.27
CA TRP A 4 -2.30 1.64 -13.82
C TRP A 4 -0.85 1.67 -13.41
N GLU A 5 -0.57 2.33 -12.33
CA GLU A 5 0.75 2.22 -11.72
C GLU A 5 0.58 1.59 -10.34
N TYR A 6 1.58 0.88 -9.93
CA TYR A 6 1.52 0.10 -8.71
C TYR A 6 2.60 0.54 -7.76
N LYS A 7 2.30 0.40 -6.47
CA LYS A 7 3.24 0.77 -5.44
C LYS A 7 3.19 -0.29 -4.35
N ILE A 8 4.34 -0.70 -3.89
CA ILE A 8 4.44 -1.67 -2.82
C ILE A 8 5.04 -0.98 -1.61
N VAL A 9 4.33 -1.06 -0.51
CA VAL A 9 4.76 -0.47 0.75
C VAL A 9 5.00 -1.61 1.72
N THR A 10 6.16 -1.64 2.31
CA THR A 10 6.52 -2.68 3.26
C THR A 10 6.48 -2.10 4.66
N SER A 11 5.75 -2.78 5.52
CA SER A 11 5.70 -2.41 6.93
C SER A 11 6.49 -3.44 7.70
N SER A 12 7.60 -3.04 8.23
CA SER A 12 8.49 -3.98 8.88
C SER A 12 8.09 -4.25 10.32
N VAL A 13 7.28 -3.39 10.89
CA VAL A 13 6.91 -3.53 12.29
C VAL A 13 5.45 -3.23 12.41
N ARG A 14 4.80 -3.97 13.27
CA ARG A 14 3.46 -3.56 13.57
C ARG A 14 3.53 -2.26 14.32
N SER A 15 3.02 -1.26 13.78
CA SER A 15 3.07 0.01 14.41
C SER A 15 1.73 0.68 14.24
N SER A 16 1.47 1.59 15.12
CA SER A 16 0.24 2.32 15.06
C SER A 16 0.23 3.29 13.89
N GLY A 17 1.33 3.41 13.19
CA GLY A 17 1.38 4.32 12.07
C GLY A 17 0.89 3.72 10.76
N ASP A 18 0.57 2.44 10.76
CA ASP A 18 0.18 1.80 9.50
C ASP A 18 -1.10 2.41 8.95
N GLU A 19 -2.07 2.63 9.81
CA GLU A 19 -3.33 3.17 9.33
C GLU A 19 -3.15 4.58 8.80
N GLN A 20 -2.32 5.37 9.44
CA GLN A 20 -2.05 6.71 8.96
C GLN A 20 -1.37 6.69 7.60
N GLU A 21 -0.45 5.77 7.43
CA GLU A 21 0.23 5.66 6.15
C GLU A 21 -0.74 5.24 5.06
N LEU A 22 -1.62 4.30 5.34
CA LEU A 22 -2.58 3.87 4.36
C LEU A 22 -3.52 5.00 3.99
N ASN A 23 -3.94 5.78 4.98
CA ASN A 23 -4.83 6.89 4.70
C ASN A 23 -4.14 7.96 3.90
N ARG A 24 -2.86 8.20 4.17
CA ARG A 24 -2.13 9.19 3.41
C ARG A 24 -2.05 8.80 1.94
N LEU A 25 -1.77 7.53 1.69
CA LEU A 25 -1.69 7.05 0.32
C LEU A 25 -3.06 7.14 -0.36
N GLY A 26 -4.10 6.84 0.39
CA GLY A 26 -5.44 6.97 -0.18
C GLY A 26 -5.76 8.38 -0.60
N GLU A 27 -5.28 9.36 0.16
CA GLU A 27 -5.52 10.74 -0.21
C GLU A 27 -4.74 11.14 -1.44
N GLU A 28 -3.68 10.43 -1.74
CA GLU A 28 -2.93 10.68 -2.96
C GLU A 28 -3.51 9.93 -4.15
N GLY A 29 -4.63 9.26 -3.94
CA GLY A 29 -5.27 8.55 -5.03
C GLY A 29 -4.94 7.09 -5.13
N TRP A 30 -4.17 6.56 -4.19
CA TRP A 30 -3.81 5.16 -4.21
C TRP A 30 -4.91 4.31 -3.63
N GLU A 31 -5.10 3.15 -4.21
CA GLU A 31 -6.08 2.18 -3.76
C GLU A 31 -5.37 0.90 -3.35
N LEU A 32 -5.64 0.44 -2.14
CA LEU A 32 -5.06 -0.80 -1.67
C LEU A 32 -5.76 -1.96 -2.35
N VAL A 33 -5.00 -2.77 -3.05
CA VAL A 33 -5.60 -3.89 -3.77
C VAL A 33 -5.24 -5.24 -3.17
N ALA A 34 -4.18 -5.30 -2.39
CA ALA A 34 -3.79 -6.56 -1.79
C ALA A 34 -2.87 -6.30 -0.62
N ALA A 35 -2.86 -7.23 0.30
CA ALA A 35 -1.96 -7.17 1.44
C ALA A 35 -1.50 -8.58 1.74
N THR A 36 -0.22 -8.72 2.04
CA THR A 36 0.32 -10.01 2.41
C THR A 36 0.92 -9.89 3.79
N TRP A 37 0.84 -10.96 4.53
CA TRP A 37 1.43 -11.00 5.85
C TRP A 37 2.72 -11.76 5.76
N GLY A 38 3.80 -11.04 5.94
CA GLY A 38 5.07 -11.69 6.04
C GLY A 38 5.16 -12.39 7.37
N ASP A 39 6.10 -13.26 7.46
CA ASP A 39 6.35 -13.92 8.72
C ASP A 39 7.39 -13.11 9.47
N THR A 40 8.61 -13.11 9.00
CA THR A 40 9.66 -12.39 9.71
C THR A 40 9.94 -11.04 9.08
N HIS A 41 9.41 -10.79 7.91
CA HIS A 41 9.75 -9.57 7.19
C HIS A 41 8.65 -8.52 7.22
N GLY A 42 7.59 -8.79 7.94
CA GLY A 42 6.53 -7.82 8.05
C GLY A 42 5.51 -7.97 6.95
N SER A 43 4.71 -6.97 6.80
CA SER A 43 3.59 -7.01 5.86
C SER A 43 3.91 -6.16 4.65
N LYS A 44 3.35 -6.55 3.55
CA LYS A 44 3.45 -5.77 2.33
C LYS A 44 2.06 -5.38 1.89
N TYR A 45 1.94 -4.12 1.50
CA TYR A 45 0.69 -3.59 1.00
C TYR A 45 0.89 -3.18 -0.45
N ILE A 46 0.01 -3.61 -1.31
CA ILE A 46 0.12 -3.34 -2.74
C ILE A 46 -0.98 -2.40 -3.12
N PHE A 47 -0.60 -1.28 -3.68
CA PHE A 47 -1.55 -0.23 -4.09
C PHE A 47 -1.51 -0.07 -5.59
N LYS A 48 -2.58 0.46 -6.12
CA LYS A 48 -2.61 0.84 -7.53
C LYS A 48 -3.25 2.20 -7.65
N ARG A 49 -2.94 2.86 -8.73
CA ARG A 49 -3.51 4.17 -9.01
C ARG A 49 -3.58 4.31 -10.50
N ARG A 50 -4.63 4.98 -10.94
CA ARG A 50 -4.79 5.21 -12.36
C ARG A 50 -3.68 6.12 -12.86
N LYS A 51 -3.11 5.73 -13.98
CA LYS A 51 -2.05 6.51 -14.56
C LYS A 51 -2.63 7.40 -15.64
N SER A 52 -2.34 8.69 -15.56
CA SER A 52 -2.90 9.62 -16.53
C SER A 52 -2.10 9.70 -17.80
#